data_8e0baabf66eb5df94ba647e4948f8977
#
_entry.id   8e0baabf66eb5df94ba647e4948f8977
#
_cell.length_a   1.000
_cell.length_b   1.000
_cell.length_c   1.000
_cell.angle_alpha   90.00
_cell.angle_beta   90.00
_cell.angle_gamma   90.00
#
_symmetry.space_group_name_H-M   'P 1'
#
loop_
_entity.id
_entity.type
_entity.pdbx_description
1 polymer ?
#
loop_
_entity_poly.entity_id
_entity_poly.type
_entity_poly.pdbx_seq_one_letter_code
_entity_poly.pdbx_strand_id
1 'polypeptide(L)'
;MTTKHEKTETGVVVHLDEASPEKHASVLLNISNLLNELGDETPVELVVHGPGLLAVIAVAPHCAKVHELLGRGVTVAACANTLKGMNISVDGLVEGVHVVPSGVAELVRRQRQGWAYLRP
;
A
#
# COMPACT_ATOMS: atom_id res chain seq x y z
N MET A 1 -7.25 30.45 -3.84
CA MET A 1 -7.18 29.81 -3.85
C MET A 1 -7.09 29.27 -3.45
N THR A 2 -6.77 28.99 -3.37
CA THR A 2 -6.49 28.21 -3.08
C THR A 2 -6.37 27.58 -2.82
N THR A 3 -6.08 27.57 -2.49
CA THR A 3 -5.87 26.75 -2.34
C THR A 3 -6.09 26.00 -2.68
N LYS A 4 -5.78 25.62 -3.03
CA LYS A 4 -5.94 24.79 -3.53
C LYS A 4 -5.59 23.80 -3.60
N HIS A 5 -5.21 23.77 -3.61
CA HIS A 5 -4.49 22.67 -3.83
C HIS A 5 -4.56 21.54 -3.00
N GLU A 6 -4.42 21.60 -2.06
CA GLU A 6 -4.34 20.53 -1.20
C GLU A 6 -5.50 19.66 -1.28
N LYS A 7 -6.58 20.11 -1.38
CA LYS A 7 -7.65 19.25 -1.55
C LYS A 7 -7.60 18.60 -2.84
N THR A 8 -6.79 19.07 -3.68
CA THR A 8 -6.63 18.45 -4.95
C THR A 8 -5.60 17.37 -4.96
N GLU A 9 -5.06 17.05 -3.80
CA GLU A 9 -4.09 15.99 -3.69
C GLU A 9 -4.75 14.65 -3.76
N THR A 10 -5.10 14.23 -4.96
CA THR A 10 -5.58 12.86 -5.16
C THR A 10 -4.42 12.02 -5.64
N GLY A 11 -4.50 10.74 -5.35
CA GLY A 11 -3.43 9.82 -5.69
C GLY A 11 -3.96 8.52 -6.25
N VAL A 12 -3.18 7.47 -6.05
CA VAL A 12 -3.51 6.13 -6.51
C VAL A 12 -3.53 5.21 -5.30
N VAL A 13 -4.62 4.48 -5.11
CA VAL A 13 -4.69 3.44 -4.10
C VAL A 13 -4.55 2.09 -4.80
N VAL A 14 -3.53 1.32 -4.39
CA VAL A 14 -3.19 0.04 -4.99
C VAL A 14 -3.64 -1.06 -4.05
N HIS A 15 -4.36 -2.03 -4.56
CA HIS A 15 -4.98 -3.09 -3.79
C HIS A 15 -4.21 -4.40 -3.99
N LEU A 16 -3.82 -5.05 -2.88
CA LEU A 16 -3.13 -6.33 -2.94
C LEU A 16 -3.73 -7.28 -1.89
N ASP A 17 -4.36 -8.37 -2.37
CA ASP A 17 -4.98 -9.35 -1.48
C ASP A 17 -4.66 -10.79 -1.88
N GLU A 18 -3.61 -10.99 -2.67
CA GLU A 18 -3.27 -12.33 -3.18
C GLU A 18 -2.06 -12.90 -2.46
N ALA A 19 -1.99 -14.24 -2.41
CA ALA A 19 -0.95 -14.95 -1.67
C ALA A 19 0.34 -15.17 -2.46
N SER A 20 0.28 -15.08 -3.78
CA SER A 20 1.39 -15.46 -4.66
C SER A 20 2.58 -14.53 -4.48
N PRO A 21 3.78 -15.06 -4.17
CA PRO A 21 4.98 -14.22 -4.09
C PRO A 21 5.31 -13.55 -5.42
N GLU A 22 5.03 -14.22 -6.54
CA GLU A 22 5.24 -13.61 -7.86
C GLU A 22 4.31 -12.41 -8.05
N LYS A 23 3.07 -12.51 -7.56
CA LYS A 23 2.14 -11.40 -7.65
C LYS A 23 2.60 -10.26 -6.75
N HIS A 24 3.09 -10.58 -5.56
CA HIS A 24 3.64 -9.56 -4.66
C HIS A 24 4.77 -8.79 -5.35
N ALA A 25 5.71 -9.51 -5.95
CA ALA A 25 6.82 -8.88 -6.65
C ALA A 25 6.32 -8.02 -7.81
N SER A 26 5.35 -8.52 -8.57
CA SER A 26 4.80 -7.81 -9.71
C SER A 26 4.11 -6.52 -9.30
N VAL A 27 3.32 -6.56 -8.22
CA VAL A 27 2.62 -5.36 -7.74
C VAL A 27 3.62 -4.31 -7.27
N LEU A 28 4.64 -4.72 -6.52
CA LEU A 28 5.65 -3.78 -6.04
C LEU A 28 6.41 -3.16 -7.21
N LEU A 29 6.73 -3.94 -8.23
CA LEU A 29 7.37 -3.42 -9.43
C LEU A 29 6.45 -2.45 -10.18
N ASN A 30 5.17 -2.78 -10.27
CA ASN A 30 4.20 -1.90 -10.92
C ASN A 30 4.13 -0.55 -10.23
N ILE A 31 4.22 -0.52 -8.90
CA ILE A 31 4.24 0.75 -8.16
C ILE A 31 5.49 1.55 -8.51
N SER A 32 6.66 0.89 -8.59
CA SER A 32 7.88 1.56 -9.01
C SER A 32 7.72 2.17 -10.40
N ASN A 33 7.17 1.40 -11.33
CA ASN A 33 6.98 1.87 -12.70
C ASN A 33 6.00 3.04 -12.76
N LEU A 34 4.96 2.98 -11.93
CA LEU A 34 3.99 4.07 -11.85
C LEU A 34 4.65 5.36 -11.37
N LEU A 35 5.47 5.27 -10.33
CA LEU A 35 6.17 6.43 -9.82
C LEU A 35 7.20 6.96 -10.81
N ASN A 36 7.87 6.07 -11.55
CA ASN A 36 8.82 6.48 -12.57
C ASN A 36 8.13 7.28 -13.67
N GLU A 37 6.89 6.97 -13.97
CA GLU A 37 6.16 7.64 -15.03
C GLU A 37 5.46 8.91 -14.52
N LEU A 38 4.83 8.84 -13.35
CA LEU A 38 4.01 9.95 -12.85
C LEU A 38 4.76 10.89 -11.91
N GLY A 39 5.92 10.48 -11.41
CA GLY A 39 6.69 11.29 -10.48
C GLY A 39 6.49 10.86 -9.03
N ASP A 40 7.57 10.96 -8.23
CA ASP A 40 7.54 10.54 -6.83
C ASP A 40 6.64 11.42 -5.96
N GLU A 41 6.25 12.60 -6.46
CA GLU A 41 5.33 13.45 -5.71
C GLU A 41 3.89 12.97 -5.82
N THR A 42 3.59 11.98 -6.69
CA THR A 42 2.26 11.40 -6.81
C THR A 42 1.96 10.61 -5.54
N PRO A 43 0.88 10.94 -4.80
CA PRO A 43 0.54 10.13 -3.63
C PRO A 43 0.13 8.72 -4.05
N VAL A 44 0.77 7.73 -3.46
CA VAL A 44 0.44 6.32 -3.72
C VAL A 44 0.31 5.62 -2.37
N GLU A 45 -0.78 4.89 -2.22
CA GLU A 45 -1.00 4.06 -1.03
C GLU A 45 -1.20 2.62 -1.46
N LEU A 46 -0.39 1.72 -0.91
CA LEU A 46 -0.57 0.28 -1.10
C LEU A 46 -1.36 -0.24 0.10
N VAL A 47 -2.52 -0.84 -0.17
CA VAL A 47 -3.35 -1.43 0.87
C VAL A 47 -3.25 -2.94 0.75
N VAL A 48 -2.79 -3.59 1.82
CA VAL A 48 -2.65 -5.05 1.85
C VAL A 48 -3.60 -5.62 2.88
N HIS A 49 -4.38 -6.64 2.48
CA HIS A 49 -5.25 -7.37 3.37
C HIS A 49 -5.33 -8.81 2.91
N GLY A 50 -5.89 -9.69 3.76
CA GLY A 50 -5.88 -11.11 3.47
C GLY A 50 -4.46 -11.58 3.21
N PRO A 51 -4.26 -12.53 2.31
CA PRO A 51 -2.92 -13.07 2.03
C PRO A 51 -1.96 -12.03 1.44
N GLY A 52 -2.48 -10.90 0.94
CA GLY A 52 -1.61 -9.82 0.46
C GLY A 52 -0.75 -9.22 1.55
N LEU A 53 -1.18 -9.35 2.80
CA LEU A 53 -0.42 -8.86 3.94
C LEU A 53 0.95 -9.51 4.05
N LEU A 54 1.10 -10.73 3.51
CA LEU A 54 2.36 -11.45 3.55
C LEU A 54 3.47 -10.74 2.74
N ALA A 55 3.11 -9.83 1.84
CA ALA A 55 4.09 -9.09 1.08
C ALA A 55 4.88 -8.09 1.94
N VAL A 56 4.33 -7.70 3.09
CA VAL A 56 4.91 -6.62 3.88
C VAL A 56 5.35 -7.08 5.27
N ILE A 57 5.46 -8.38 5.52
CA ILE A 57 6.05 -8.86 6.76
C ILE A 57 7.57 -8.75 6.66
N ALA A 58 8.22 -8.49 7.82
CA ALA A 58 9.64 -8.14 7.85
C ALA A 58 10.54 -9.25 7.33
N VAL A 59 10.09 -10.52 7.43
CA VAL A 59 10.89 -11.66 6.96
C VAL A 59 10.54 -12.07 5.53
N ALA A 60 9.66 -11.32 4.86
CA ALA A 60 9.28 -11.65 3.50
C ALA A 60 10.43 -11.39 2.52
N PRO A 61 10.49 -12.15 1.40
CA PRO A 61 11.57 -11.95 0.43
C PRO A 61 11.54 -10.56 -0.21
N HIS A 62 10.42 -9.86 -0.12
CA HIS A 62 10.27 -8.56 -0.78
C HIS A 62 10.45 -7.39 0.18
N CYS A 63 10.91 -7.63 1.42
CA CYS A 63 10.98 -6.57 2.43
C CYS A 63 11.84 -5.40 1.97
N ALA A 64 12.95 -5.68 1.26
CA ALA A 64 13.82 -4.62 0.77
C ALA A 64 13.11 -3.72 -0.24
N LYS A 65 12.27 -4.32 -1.11
CA LYS A 65 11.53 -3.53 -2.08
C LYS A 65 10.45 -2.68 -1.41
N VAL A 66 9.78 -3.23 -0.41
CA VAL A 66 8.80 -2.48 0.37
C VAL A 66 9.49 -1.29 1.03
N HIS A 67 10.66 -1.52 1.63
CA HIS A 67 11.43 -0.47 2.28
C HIS A 67 11.82 0.62 1.27
N GLU A 68 12.23 0.23 0.08
CA GLU A 68 12.59 1.17 -0.97
C GLU A 68 11.39 2.04 -1.36
N LEU A 69 10.21 1.45 -1.51
CA LEU A 69 9.01 2.20 -1.88
C LEU A 69 8.60 3.17 -0.77
N LEU A 70 8.71 2.73 0.49
CA LEU A 70 8.46 3.63 1.61
C LEU A 70 9.39 4.84 1.54
N GLY A 71 10.66 4.60 1.17
CA GLY A 71 11.64 5.69 1.02
C GLY A 71 11.31 6.64 -0.12
N ARG A 72 10.52 6.20 -1.10
CA ARG A 72 10.06 7.04 -2.21
C ARG A 72 8.74 7.73 -1.90
N GLY A 73 8.22 7.58 -0.68
CA GLY A 73 7.01 8.27 -0.27
C GLY A 73 5.72 7.48 -0.41
N VAL A 74 5.81 6.20 -0.81
CA VAL A 74 4.63 5.34 -0.84
C VAL A 74 4.19 5.07 0.59
N THR A 75 2.89 5.17 0.88
CA THR A 75 2.37 4.72 2.15
C THR A 75 1.89 3.29 1.99
N VAL A 76 2.12 2.47 3.02
CA VAL A 76 1.70 1.07 3.01
C VAL A 76 0.79 0.86 4.21
N ALA A 77 -0.45 0.43 3.94
CA ALA A 77 -1.48 0.26 4.96
C ALA A 77 -1.81 -1.23 5.09
N ALA A 78 -1.59 -1.77 6.28
CA ALA A 78 -1.89 -3.17 6.58
C ALA A 78 -3.20 -3.25 7.35
N CYS A 79 -4.05 -4.20 6.98
CA CYS A 79 -5.38 -4.37 7.54
C CYS A 79 -5.30 -5.00 8.95
N ALA A 80 -5.82 -4.29 9.96
CA ALA A 80 -5.82 -4.78 11.33
C ALA A 80 -6.63 -6.07 11.47
N ASN A 81 -7.74 -6.18 10.74
CA ASN A 81 -8.56 -7.39 10.79
C ASN A 81 -7.78 -8.59 10.29
N THR A 82 -6.97 -8.41 9.23
CA THR A 82 -6.13 -9.50 8.71
C THR A 82 -5.04 -9.86 9.71
N LEU A 83 -4.38 -8.87 10.30
CA LEU A 83 -3.36 -9.14 11.32
C LEU A 83 -3.92 -9.99 12.43
N LYS A 84 -5.11 -9.62 12.91
CA LYS A 84 -5.76 -10.37 13.98
C LYS A 84 -6.11 -11.78 13.51
N GLY A 85 -6.67 -11.91 12.32
CA GLY A 85 -7.08 -13.22 11.79
C GLY A 85 -5.90 -14.15 11.54
N MET A 86 -4.74 -13.60 11.19
CA MET A 86 -3.54 -14.38 10.94
C MET A 86 -2.63 -14.48 12.15
N ASN A 87 -3.00 -13.83 13.25
CA ASN A 87 -2.22 -13.81 14.48
C ASN A 87 -0.81 -13.28 14.23
N ILE A 88 -0.73 -12.18 13.48
CA ILE A 88 0.54 -11.51 13.18
C ILE A 88 0.63 -10.24 14.00
N SER A 89 1.75 -10.06 14.70
CA SER A 89 2.00 -8.86 15.48
C SER A 89 2.39 -7.70 14.57
N VAL A 90 2.02 -6.49 14.96
CA VAL A 90 2.45 -5.28 14.23
C VAL A 90 3.98 -5.22 14.14
N ASP A 91 4.68 -5.71 15.17
CA ASP A 91 6.14 -5.74 15.16
C ASP A 91 6.71 -6.65 14.07
N GLY A 92 5.90 -7.53 13.51
CA GLY A 92 6.34 -8.41 12.42
C GLY A 92 6.27 -7.77 11.06
N LEU A 93 5.79 -6.54 10.96
CA LEU A 93 5.70 -5.83 9.68
C LEU A 93 6.99 -5.09 9.36
N VAL A 94 7.23 -4.83 8.09
CA VAL A 94 8.33 -3.96 7.67
C VAL A 94 8.15 -2.60 8.36
N GLU A 95 9.24 -2.06 8.90
CA GLU A 95 9.20 -0.79 9.58
C GLU A 95 8.72 0.30 8.62
N GLY A 96 7.77 1.12 9.06
CA GLY A 96 7.18 2.15 8.23
C GLY A 96 5.80 1.78 7.69
N VAL A 97 5.44 0.49 7.74
CA VAL A 97 4.08 0.07 7.39
C VAL A 97 3.16 0.46 8.52
N HIS A 98 2.05 1.14 8.20
CA HIS A 98 1.10 1.52 9.23
C HIS A 98 -0.13 0.62 9.15
N VAL A 99 -0.91 0.61 10.23
CA VAL A 99 -2.07 -0.28 10.35
C VAL A 99 -3.34 0.56 10.25
N VAL A 100 -4.27 0.08 9.42
CA VAL A 100 -5.62 0.67 9.34
C VAL A 100 -6.62 -0.34 9.88
N PRO A 101 -7.75 0.12 10.47
CA PRO A 101 -8.70 -0.83 11.05
C PRO A 101 -9.24 -1.84 10.05
N SER A 102 -9.48 -1.44 8.82
CA SER A 102 -10.05 -2.30 7.78
C SER A 102 -9.45 -1.91 6.43
N GLY A 103 -8.79 -2.87 5.78
CA GLY A 103 -8.21 -2.61 4.46
C GLY A 103 -9.26 -2.28 3.42
N VAL A 104 -10.39 -3.02 3.40
CA VAL A 104 -11.43 -2.75 2.42
C VAL A 104 -12.08 -1.39 2.66
N ALA A 105 -12.23 -0.98 3.92
CA ALA A 105 -12.76 0.35 4.23
C ALA A 105 -11.79 1.44 3.79
N GLU A 106 -10.49 1.18 3.92
CA GLU A 106 -9.48 2.13 3.45
C GLU A 106 -9.57 2.32 1.94
N LEU A 107 -9.76 1.23 1.19
CA LEU A 107 -9.94 1.30 -0.25
C LEU A 107 -11.16 2.15 -0.63
N VAL A 108 -12.26 1.97 0.08
CA VAL A 108 -13.47 2.74 -0.16
C VAL A 108 -13.24 4.21 0.14
N ARG A 109 -12.59 4.48 1.29
CA ARG A 109 -12.35 5.85 1.73
C ARG A 109 -11.54 6.64 0.70
N ARG A 110 -10.46 6.02 0.18
CA ARG A 110 -9.63 6.68 -0.82
C ARG A 110 -10.40 6.95 -2.10
N GLN A 111 -11.20 5.98 -2.54
CA GLN A 111 -12.00 6.18 -3.76
C GLN A 111 -13.02 7.30 -3.58
N ARG A 112 -13.61 7.41 -2.39
CA ARG A 112 -14.52 8.53 -2.09
C ARG A 112 -13.80 9.87 -2.13
N GLN A 113 -12.49 9.88 -1.87
CA GLN A 113 -11.67 11.08 -1.92
C GLN A 113 -11.18 11.37 -3.34
N GLY A 114 -11.61 10.59 -4.33
CA GLY A 114 -11.23 10.81 -5.71
C GLY A 114 -9.96 10.12 -6.16
N TRP A 115 -9.41 9.22 -5.34
CA TRP A 115 -8.19 8.49 -5.72
C TRP A 115 -8.49 7.46 -6.78
N ALA A 116 -7.55 7.29 -7.71
CA ALA A 116 -7.64 6.21 -8.70
C ALA A 116 -7.40 4.87 -8.00
N TYR A 117 -8.21 3.89 -8.34
CA TYR A 117 -8.09 2.55 -7.77
C TYR A 117 -7.39 1.65 -8.76
N LEU A 118 -6.36 0.94 -8.31
CA LEU A 118 -5.56 0.07 -9.16
C LEU A 118 -5.41 -1.29 -8.51
N ARG A 119 -5.78 -2.32 -9.24
CA ARG A 119 -5.55 -3.71 -8.82
C ARG A 119 -4.81 -4.43 -9.94
N PRO A 120 -3.46 -4.34 -9.91
CA PRO A 120 -2.65 -4.91 -10.99
C PRO A 120 -2.67 -6.42 -11.02
#